data_82b996acad9ffde8f164f8ef5316c99f
#
_entry.id   82b996acad9ffde8f164f8ef5316c99f
#
_cell.length_a   1.000
_cell.length_b   1.000
_cell.length_c   1.000
_cell.angle_alpha   90.00
_cell.angle_beta   90.00
_cell.angle_gamma   90.00
#
_symmetry.space_group_name_H-M   'P 1'
#
loop_
_entity.id
_entity.type
_entity.pdbx_description
1 polymer ?
#
loop_
_entity_poly.entity_id
_entity_poly.type
_entity_poly.pdbx_seq_one_letter_code
_entity_poly.pdbx_strand_id
1 'polypeptide(L)'
;MEFASIISNVRRYLGDDVHVSTDIIVGFPGEDEAAFASTLNFIRDLGIGRLHVFPFSPRKGTRAYDMPGRLQKCEIANRVNRALEEGGKLLQRYASIWMNRKVDVLIERCKGSKLLGLSRHYLETEIDWDAKGKLPERNYKGLECKVCVAEARHGILYGALSDIKDL
;
A
#
# COMPACT_ATOMS: atom_id res chain seq x y z
N MET A 1 4.38 11.97 19.55
CA MET A 1 4.23 13.35 18.99
C MET A 1 5.19 13.62 17.82
N GLU A 2 6.43 13.21 17.90
CA GLU A 2 7.44 13.48 16.86
C GLU A 2 7.11 12.87 15.49
N PHE A 3 6.70 11.59 15.45
CA PHE A 3 6.34 10.91 14.20
C PHE A 3 5.14 11.56 13.48
N ALA A 4 4.10 11.95 14.22
CA ALA A 4 2.95 12.66 13.65
C ALA A 4 3.35 13.99 13.02
N SER A 5 4.27 14.72 13.66
CA SER A 5 4.79 16.00 13.14
C SER A 5 5.58 15.79 11.86
N ILE A 6 6.35 14.71 11.75
CA ILE A 6 7.08 14.34 10.53
C ILE A 6 6.08 14.11 9.38
N ILE A 7 5.04 13.30 9.59
CA ILE A 7 4.03 13.02 8.56
C ILE A 7 3.28 14.30 8.16
N SER A 8 2.93 15.14 9.13
CA SER A 8 2.30 16.45 8.86
C SER A 8 3.19 17.34 8.00
N ASN A 9 4.49 17.41 8.30
CA ASN A 9 5.44 18.17 7.49
C ASN A 9 5.58 17.58 6.08
N VAL A 10 5.67 16.26 5.92
CA VAL A 10 5.73 15.60 4.61
C VAL A 10 4.53 16.03 3.76
N ARG A 11 3.31 15.98 4.30
CA ARG A 11 2.11 16.40 3.58
C ARG A 11 2.09 17.89 3.26
N ARG A 12 2.53 18.72 4.19
CA ARG A 12 2.62 20.17 3.98
C ARG A 12 3.49 20.53 2.77
N TYR A 13 4.58 19.78 2.53
CA TYR A 13 5.53 20.07 1.44
C TYR A 13 5.23 19.31 0.15
N LEU A 14 4.68 18.09 0.23
CA LEU A 14 4.48 17.21 -0.92
C LEU A 14 3.00 17.06 -1.34
N GLY A 15 2.07 17.60 -0.55
CA GLY A 15 0.63 17.46 -0.77
C GLY A 15 0.00 16.33 0.04
N ASP A 16 -1.30 16.41 0.26
CA ASP A 16 -2.05 15.45 1.08
C ASP A 16 -2.21 14.07 0.41
N ASP A 17 -2.02 13.99 -0.90
CA ASP A 17 -2.09 12.77 -1.69
C ASP A 17 -0.75 12.03 -1.82
N VAL A 18 0.30 12.50 -1.13
CA VAL A 18 1.59 11.79 -1.06
C VAL A 18 1.41 10.39 -0.47
N HIS A 19 2.01 9.38 -1.13
CA HIS A 19 2.02 8.02 -0.60
C HIS A 19 2.95 7.92 0.61
N VAL A 20 2.37 7.57 1.75
CA VAL A 20 3.13 7.27 2.97
C VAL A 20 2.92 5.82 3.34
N SER A 21 4.01 5.08 3.49
CA SER A 21 4.01 3.70 4.00
C SER A 21 4.78 3.60 5.30
N THR A 22 4.46 2.61 6.12
CA THR A 22 5.20 2.32 7.34
C THR A 22 5.27 0.82 7.61
N ASP A 23 6.32 0.44 8.30
CA ASP A 23 6.52 -0.91 8.81
C ASP A 23 6.09 -0.95 10.27
N ILE A 24 5.42 -2.04 10.68
CA ILE A 24 5.13 -2.31 12.09
C ILE A 24 5.57 -3.72 12.46
N ILE A 25 6.04 -3.88 13.70
CA ILE A 25 6.29 -5.17 14.32
C ILE A 25 5.15 -5.42 15.30
N VAL A 26 4.49 -6.57 15.17
CA VAL A 26 3.36 -6.99 15.99
C VAL A 26 3.78 -8.13 16.91
N GLY A 27 3.32 -8.09 18.15
CA GLY A 27 3.64 -9.11 19.14
C GLY A 27 5.00 -8.92 19.81
N PHE A 28 5.46 -7.68 19.91
CA PHE A 28 6.67 -7.33 20.65
C PHE A 28 6.49 -7.72 22.14
N PRO A 29 7.55 -8.20 22.84
CA PRO A 29 7.45 -8.56 24.25
C PRO A 29 6.87 -7.41 25.08
N GLY A 30 5.79 -7.68 25.82
CA GLY A 30 5.08 -6.70 26.62
C GLY A 30 4.01 -5.89 25.85
N GLU A 31 3.79 -6.13 24.57
CA GLU A 31 2.67 -5.53 23.84
C GLU A 31 1.36 -6.14 24.33
N ASP A 32 0.56 -5.39 25.07
CA ASP A 32 -0.79 -5.79 25.44
C ASP A 32 -1.82 -5.40 24.34
N GLU A 33 -3.08 -5.76 24.54
CA GLU A 33 -4.14 -5.47 23.56
C GLU A 33 -4.38 -3.95 23.43
N ALA A 34 -4.23 -3.19 24.51
CA ALA A 34 -4.43 -1.75 24.48
C ALA A 34 -3.33 -1.04 23.68
N ALA A 35 -2.07 -1.48 23.83
CA ALA A 35 -0.94 -0.97 23.06
C ALA A 35 -1.08 -1.30 21.56
N PHE A 36 -1.48 -2.54 21.23
CA PHE A 36 -1.75 -2.94 19.86
C PHE A 36 -2.88 -2.11 19.22
N ALA A 37 -4.02 -1.96 19.92
CA ALA A 37 -5.14 -1.14 19.44
C ALA A 37 -4.74 0.33 19.27
N SER A 38 -3.96 0.88 20.20
CA SER A 38 -3.43 2.25 20.13
C SER A 38 -2.55 2.44 18.89
N THR A 39 -1.70 1.47 18.56
CA THR A 39 -0.86 1.49 17.34
C THR A 39 -1.71 1.55 16.08
N LEU A 40 -2.75 0.71 15.95
CA LEU A 40 -3.63 0.72 14.78
C LEU A 40 -4.41 2.03 14.65
N ASN A 41 -4.92 2.57 15.77
CA ASN A 41 -5.61 3.85 15.77
C ASN A 41 -4.68 4.98 15.33
N PHE A 42 -3.48 5.04 15.88
CA PHE A 42 -2.48 6.05 15.52
C PHE A 42 -2.13 6.03 14.02
N ILE A 43 -1.94 4.84 13.44
CA ILE A 43 -1.67 4.67 12.00
C ILE A 43 -2.87 5.16 11.17
N ARG A 44 -4.08 4.85 11.60
CA ARG A 44 -5.32 5.29 10.95
C ARG A 44 -5.47 6.81 10.97
N ASP A 45 -5.22 7.42 12.12
CA ASP A 45 -5.33 8.88 12.32
C ASP A 45 -4.28 9.63 11.49
N LEU A 46 -3.10 9.05 11.33
CA LEU A 46 -2.06 9.58 10.45
C LEU A 46 -2.38 9.43 8.96
N GLY A 47 -3.38 8.64 8.58
CA GLY A 47 -3.74 8.41 7.19
C GLY A 47 -2.63 7.72 6.39
N ILE A 48 -1.92 6.77 7.00
CA ILE A 48 -0.92 5.95 6.31
C ILE A 48 -1.58 5.20 5.14
N GLY A 49 -0.98 5.26 3.96
CA GLY A 49 -1.54 4.65 2.75
C GLY A 49 -1.24 3.15 2.63
N ARG A 50 -0.09 2.69 3.15
CA ARG A 50 0.28 1.26 3.13
C ARG A 50 0.96 0.86 4.42
N LEU A 51 0.58 -0.32 4.91
CA LEU A 51 1.12 -0.92 6.12
C LEU A 51 1.84 -2.23 5.78
N HIS A 52 3.09 -2.34 6.18
CA HIS A 52 3.85 -3.59 6.14
C HIS A 52 3.90 -4.17 7.56
N VAL A 53 3.34 -5.37 7.72
CA VAL A 53 3.17 -6.00 9.03
C VAL A 53 4.16 -7.14 9.19
N PHE A 54 4.96 -7.07 10.23
CA PHE A 54 5.94 -8.09 10.58
C PHE A 54 5.62 -8.71 11.94
N PRO A 55 5.51 -10.04 12.06
CA PRO A 55 5.45 -10.68 13.37
C PRO A 55 6.79 -10.50 14.09
N PHE A 56 6.76 -10.24 15.39
CA PHE A 56 7.97 -10.23 16.20
C PHE A 56 8.70 -11.56 16.10
N SER A 57 9.98 -11.50 15.79
CA SER A 57 10.86 -12.67 15.74
C SER A 57 12.09 -12.42 16.63
N PRO A 58 12.26 -13.19 17.72
CA PRO A 58 13.38 -12.98 18.65
C PRO A 58 14.72 -13.27 17.97
N ARG A 59 15.65 -12.33 18.07
CA ARG A 59 17.01 -12.44 17.52
C ARG A 59 18.02 -12.48 18.64
N LYS A 60 18.86 -13.55 18.69
CA LYS A 60 19.93 -13.66 19.67
C LYS A 60 20.85 -12.43 19.62
N GLY A 61 21.28 -11.96 20.80
CA GLY A 61 22.15 -10.78 20.92
C GLY A 61 21.42 -9.42 20.89
N THR A 62 20.08 -9.43 20.81
CA THR A 62 19.30 -8.18 20.97
C THR A 62 18.67 -8.12 22.35
N ARG A 63 18.46 -6.91 22.88
CA ARG A 63 17.77 -6.71 24.18
C ARG A 63 16.37 -7.34 24.19
N ALA A 64 15.65 -7.27 23.08
CA ALA A 64 14.32 -7.86 22.95
C ALA A 64 14.30 -9.39 23.04
N TYR A 65 15.43 -10.05 22.79
CA TYR A 65 15.54 -11.51 22.92
C TYR A 65 15.34 -11.98 24.37
N ASP A 66 15.80 -11.21 25.36
CA ASP A 66 15.77 -11.57 26.77
C ASP A 66 14.59 -10.91 27.52
N MET A 67 13.76 -10.13 26.82
CA MET A 67 12.60 -9.48 27.44
C MET A 67 11.53 -10.49 27.85
N PRO A 68 10.91 -10.30 29.04
CA PRO A 68 9.74 -11.07 29.46
C PRO A 68 8.48 -10.64 28.69
N GLY A 69 7.37 -11.37 28.87
CA GLY A 69 6.08 -10.99 28.29
C GLY A 69 5.93 -11.33 26.82
N ARG A 70 6.61 -12.40 26.34
CA ARG A 70 6.42 -12.93 24.98
C ARG A 70 5.01 -13.48 24.81
N LEU A 71 4.37 -13.08 23.73
CA LEU A 71 3.07 -13.61 23.33
C LEU A 71 3.20 -15.00 22.70
N GLN A 72 2.11 -15.75 22.76
CA GLN A 72 2.02 -17.03 22.06
C GLN A 72 1.92 -16.81 20.54
N LYS A 73 2.41 -17.80 19.76
CA LYS A 73 2.40 -17.70 18.29
C LYS A 73 1.00 -17.49 17.71
N CYS A 74 -0.02 -18.13 18.29
CA CYS A 74 -1.41 -17.97 17.84
C CYS A 74 -1.92 -16.53 18.07
N GLU A 75 -1.54 -15.90 19.18
CA GLU A 75 -1.91 -14.53 19.49
C GLU A 75 -1.21 -13.52 18.54
N ILE A 76 0.09 -13.72 18.29
CA ILE A 76 0.83 -12.95 17.30
C ILE A 76 0.17 -13.08 15.91
N ALA A 77 -0.17 -14.31 15.50
CA ALA A 77 -0.82 -14.54 14.20
C ALA A 77 -2.20 -13.84 14.11
N ASN A 78 -2.98 -13.85 15.19
CA ASN A 78 -4.25 -13.13 15.25
C ASN A 78 -4.04 -11.62 15.08
N ARG A 79 -3.09 -11.02 15.80
CA ARG A 79 -2.78 -9.59 15.69
C ARG A 79 -2.25 -9.23 14.30
N VAL A 80 -1.40 -10.07 13.71
CA VAL A 80 -0.93 -9.88 12.32
C VAL A 80 -2.10 -9.83 11.35
N ASN A 81 -3.05 -10.78 11.44
CA ASN A 81 -4.22 -10.80 10.56
C ASN A 81 -5.07 -9.53 10.72
N ARG A 82 -5.31 -9.08 11.95
CA ARG A 82 -6.04 -7.83 12.24
C ARG A 82 -5.33 -6.60 11.69
N ALA A 83 -4.01 -6.56 11.81
CA ALA A 83 -3.20 -5.46 11.27
C ALA A 83 -3.18 -5.46 9.72
N LEU A 84 -3.12 -6.64 9.09
CA LEU A 84 -3.22 -6.77 7.62
C LEU A 84 -4.60 -6.35 7.11
N GLU A 85 -5.68 -6.72 7.82
CA GLU A 85 -7.03 -6.28 7.47
C GLU A 85 -7.15 -4.74 7.53
N GLU A 86 -6.63 -4.13 8.60
CA GLU A 86 -6.60 -2.67 8.71
C GLU A 86 -5.74 -2.04 7.61
N GLY A 87 -4.57 -2.61 7.30
CA GLY A 87 -3.71 -2.20 6.20
C GLY A 87 -4.43 -2.23 4.85
N GLY A 88 -5.27 -3.24 4.60
CA GLY A 88 -6.12 -3.32 3.42
C GLY A 88 -7.14 -2.17 3.32
N LYS A 89 -7.76 -1.81 4.45
CA LYS A 89 -8.70 -0.66 4.52
C LYS A 89 -7.99 0.67 4.24
N LEU A 90 -6.79 0.84 4.80
CA LEU A 90 -5.97 2.03 4.58
C LEU A 90 -5.55 2.18 3.12
N LEU A 91 -5.07 1.08 2.52
CA LEU A 91 -4.69 1.06 1.11
C LEU A 91 -5.88 1.35 0.19
N GLN A 92 -7.06 0.77 0.50
CA GLN A 92 -8.30 1.07 -0.24
C GLN A 92 -8.68 2.54 -0.13
N ARG A 93 -8.60 3.13 1.07
CA ARG A 93 -8.86 4.57 1.27
C ARG A 93 -7.91 5.42 0.42
N TYR A 94 -6.62 5.09 0.44
CA TYR A 94 -5.62 5.79 -0.36
C TYR A 94 -5.86 5.63 -1.86
N ALA A 95 -6.17 4.42 -2.33
CA ALA A 95 -6.48 4.19 -3.74
C ALA A 95 -7.72 4.98 -4.20
N SER A 96 -8.73 5.12 -3.33
CA SER A 96 -9.98 5.81 -3.66
C SER A 96 -9.81 7.29 -3.96
N ILE A 97 -8.77 7.96 -3.46
CA ILE A 97 -8.53 9.38 -3.80
C ILE A 97 -8.11 9.59 -5.26
N TRP A 98 -7.70 8.53 -5.95
CA TRP A 98 -7.29 8.57 -7.35
C TRP A 98 -8.43 8.29 -8.33
N MET A 99 -9.62 7.96 -7.86
CA MET A 99 -10.80 7.78 -8.72
C MET A 99 -11.10 9.05 -9.52
N ASN A 100 -11.45 8.87 -10.78
CA ASN A 100 -11.73 9.95 -11.74
C ASN A 100 -10.51 10.88 -12.01
N ARG A 101 -9.30 10.44 -11.66
CA ARG A 101 -8.05 11.16 -11.94
C ARG A 101 -7.22 10.42 -12.99
N LYS A 102 -6.31 11.14 -13.62
CA LYS A 102 -5.27 10.54 -14.47
C LYS A 102 -4.04 10.25 -13.64
N VAL A 103 -3.47 9.05 -13.83
CA VAL A 103 -2.24 8.62 -13.17
C VAL A 103 -1.22 8.15 -14.21
N ASP A 104 0.05 8.40 -13.96
CA ASP A 104 1.14 7.83 -14.74
C ASP A 104 1.43 6.41 -14.21
N VAL A 105 1.53 5.44 -15.12
CA VAL A 105 1.72 4.02 -14.79
C VAL A 105 2.90 3.47 -15.59
N LEU A 106 3.82 2.81 -14.92
CA LEU A 106 4.85 1.99 -15.54
C LEU A 106 4.29 0.59 -15.78
N ILE A 107 4.24 0.16 -17.02
CA ILE A 107 3.75 -1.18 -17.38
C ILE A 107 4.79 -2.22 -17.03
N GLU A 108 4.40 -3.22 -16.24
CA GLU A 108 5.27 -4.31 -15.82
C GLU A 108 5.02 -5.60 -16.60
N ARG A 109 3.76 -5.86 -16.98
CA ARG A 109 3.35 -7.10 -17.68
C ARG A 109 2.05 -6.94 -18.44
N CYS A 110 1.84 -7.84 -19.39
CA CYS A 110 0.57 -8.01 -20.09
C CYS A 110 -0.08 -9.33 -19.69
N LYS A 111 -1.41 -9.35 -19.59
CA LYS A 111 -2.20 -10.56 -19.35
C LYS A 111 -3.47 -10.52 -20.19
N GLY A 112 -3.47 -11.26 -21.32
CA GLY A 112 -4.57 -11.18 -22.28
C GLY A 112 -4.69 -9.77 -22.87
N SER A 113 -5.88 -9.17 -22.78
CA SER A 113 -6.17 -7.81 -23.23
C SER A 113 -5.85 -6.73 -22.19
N LYS A 114 -5.27 -7.10 -21.04
CA LYS A 114 -5.01 -6.19 -19.95
C LYS A 114 -3.52 -5.89 -19.79
N LEU A 115 -3.21 -4.63 -19.51
CA LEU A 115 -1.89 -4.22 -19.07
C LEU A 115 -1.90 -4.06 -17.55
N LEU A 116 -0.86 -4.54 -16.90
CA LEU A 116 -0.69 -4.47 -15.46
C LEU A 116 0.58 -3.69 -15.17
N GLY A 117 0.50 -2.75 -14.24
CA GLY A 117 1.64 -1.91 -13.91
C GLY A 117 1.54 -1.27 -12.55
N LEU A 118 2.54 -0.47 -12.22
CA LEU A 118 2.63 0.28 -10.98
C LEU A 118 2.50 1.78 -11.27
N SER A 119 1.56 2.45 -10.61
CA SER A 119 1.44 3.89 -10.72
C SER A 119 2.57 4.62 -9.98
N ARG A 120 2.81 5.90 -10.30
CA ARG A 120 3.74 6.76 -9.54
C ARG A 120 3.35 6.92 -8.06
N HIS A 121 2.14 6.54 -7.72
CA HIS A 121 1.61 6.56 -6.35
C HIS A 121 1.73 5.21 -5.63
N TYR A 122 2.57 4.28 -6.17
CA TYR A 122 2.79 2.95 -5.62
C TYR A 122 1.52 2.10 -5.48
N LEU A 123 0.53 2.34 -6.36
CA LEU A 123 -0.68 1.53 -6.47
C LEU A 123 -0.59 0.63 -7.70
N GLU A 124 -0.86 -0.67 -7.50
CA GLU A 124 -1.06 -1.59 -8.61
C GLU A 124 -2.20 -1.09 -9.49
N THR A 125 -2.02 -1.16 -10.79
CA THR A 125 -2.99 -0.63 -11.75
C THR A 125 -3.24 -1.65 -12.84
N GLU A 126 -4.52 -2.00 -13.02
CA GLU A 126 -5.01 -2.83 -14.12
C GLU A 126 -5.65 -1.91 -15.17
N ILE A 127 -5.14 -2.01 -16.40
CA ILE A 127 -5.53 -1.15 -17.51
C ILE A 127 -6.25 -2.01 -18.54
N ASP A 128 -7.49 -1.68 -18.82
CA ASP A 128 -8.26 -2.31 -19.87
C ASP A 128 -7.89 -1.69 -21.21
N TRP A 129 -7.47 -2.56 -22.15
CA TRP A 129 -7.14 -2.17 -23.50
C TRP A 129 -8.32 -2.32 -24.46
N ASP A 130 -9.32 -3.15 -24.15
CA ASP A 130 -10.40 -3.52 -25.07
C ASP A 130 -11.17 -2.32 -25.66
N ALA A 131 -11.16 -1.20 -24.93
CA ALA A 131 -11.76 0.06 -25.39
C ALA A 131 -11.08 0.63 -26.68
N LYS A 132 -9.87 0.18 -27.03
CA LYS A 132 -9.10 0.64 -28.19
C LYS A 132 -8.89 -0.45 -29.27
N GLY A 133 -9.55 -1.58 -29.14
CA GLY A 133 -9.43 -2.72 -30.04
C GLY A 133 -8.37 -3.74 -29.57
N LYS A 134 -7.96 -4.64 -30.50
CA LYS A 134 -6.99 -5.69 -30.16
C LYS A 134 -5.64 -5.06 -29.74
N LEU A 135 -5.10 -5.52 -28.62
CA LEU A 135 -3.77 -5.12 -28.15
C LEU A 135 -2.73 -5.50 -29.22
N PRO A 136 -1.99 -4.54 -29.79
CA PRO A 136 -0.94 -4.85 -30.76
C PRO A 136 0.12 -5.79 -30.18
N GLU A 137 0.65 -6.70 -31.01
CA GLU A 137 1.70 -7.64 -30.60
C GLU A 137 3.03 -6.91 -30.48
N ARG A 138 3.35 -6.44 -29.29
CA ARG A 138 4.64 -5.84 -28.95
C ARG A 138 4.95 -5.98 -27.47
N ASN A 139 6.19 -5.72 -27.10
CA ASN A 139 6.57 -5.67 -25.70
C ASN A 139 6.17 -4.31 -25.10
N TYR A 140 5.27 -4.33 -24.12
CA TYR A 140 4.83 -3.15 -23.38
C TYR A 140 5.57 -2.96 -22.07
N LYS A 141 6.33 -3.96 -21.60
CA LYS A 141 7.05 -3.88 -20.33
C LYS A 141 8.07 -2.75 -20.36
N GLY A 142 8.02 -1.90 -19.33
CA GLY A 142 8.90 -0.76 -19.16
C GLY A 142 8.41 0.53 -19.83
N LEU A 143 7.28 0.49 -20.54
CA LEU A 143 6.68 1.71 -21.10
C LEU A 143 5.87 2.46 -20.02
N GLU A 144 5.92 3.78 -20.09
CA GLU A 144 5.04 4.64 -19.28
C GLU A 144 3.76 4.98 -20.07
N CYS A 145 2.65 4.97 -19.36
CA CYS A 145 1.37 5.37 -19.92
C CYS A 145 0.57 6.21 -18.93
N LYS A 146 -0.42 6.95 -19.46
CA LYS A 146 -1.41 7.66 -18.64
C LYS A 146 -2.71 6.86 -18.62
N VAL A 147 -3.26 6.68 -17.41
CA VAL A 147 -4.49 5.93 -17.18
C VAL A 147 -5.53 6.83 -16.56
N CYS A 148 -6.74 6.84 -17.13
CA CYS A 148 -7.91 7.43 -16.48
C CYS A 148 -8.48 6.39 -15.52
N VAL A 149 -8.39 6.62 -14.23
CA VAL A 149 -8.87 5.71 -13.19
C VAL A 149 -10.39 5.78 -13.12
N ALA A 150 -11.07 4.67 -13.36
CA ALA A 150 -12.52 4.55 -13.25
C ALA A 150 -12.96 3.97 -11.91
N GLU A 151 -12.19 3.04 -11.36
CA GLU A 151 -12.50 2.32 -10.13
C GLU A 151 -11.24 2.11 -9.29
N ALA A 152 -11.43 2.04 -7.97
CA ALA A 152 -10.41 1.61 -7.01
C ALA A 152 -11.01 0.52 -6.12
N ARG A 153 -10.45 -0.69 -6.15
CA ARG A 153 -10.95 -1.84 -5.41
C ARG A 153 -9.81 -2.67 -4.86
N HIS A 154 -9.91 -3.01 -3.56
CA HIS A 154 -8.84 -3.74 -2.83
C HIS A 154 -7.46 -3.09 -2.93
N GLY A 155 -7.40 -1.76 -3.02
CA GLY A 155 -6.14 -1.02 -3.16
C GLY A 155 -5.54 -1.05 -4.56
N ILE A 156 -6.23 -1.62 -5.54
CA ILE A 156 -5.85 -1.67 -6.96
C ILE A 156 -6.65 -0.63 -7.73
N LEU A 157 -6.00 0.07 -8.64
CA LEU A 157 -6.64 0.99 -9.58
C LEU A 157 -7.07 0.25 -10.84
N TYR A 158 -8.25 0.55 -11.33
CA TYR A 158 -8.79 0.03 -12.60
C TYR A 158 -9.12 1.21 -13.50
N GLY A 159 -8.70 1.14 -14.75
CA GLY A 159 -8.96 2.24 -15.65
C GLY A 159 -8.67 1.95 -17.10
N ALA A 160 -8.94 2.94 -17.94
CA ALA A 160 -8.68 2.88 -19.37
C ALA A 160 -7.43 3.68 -19.73
N LEU A 161 -6.72 3.20 -20.73
CA LEU A 161 -5.57 3.90 -21.30
C LEU A 161 -6.01 5.24 -21.87
N SER A 162 -5.43 6.32 -21.39
CA SER A 162 -5.60 7.66 -21.93
C SER A 162 -4.54 7.98 -22.99
N ASP A 163 -3.28 7.66 -22.70
CA ASP A 163 -2.14 7.95 -23.56
C ASP A 163 -0.99 6.99 -23.24
N ILE A 164 -0.16 6.65 -24.25
CA ILE A 164 1.10 5.92 -24.08
C ILE A 164 2.21 6.81 -24.59
N LYS A 165 3.23 7.04 -23.77
CA LYS A 165 4.44 7.71 -24.22
C LYS A 165 5.21 6.79 -25.17
N ASP A 166 5.68 7.31 -26.30
CA ASP A 166 6.49 6.62 -27.30
C ASP A 166 5.73 5.52 -28.12
N LEU A 167 4.47 5.79 -28.46
CA LEU A 167 3.77 5.10 -29.54
C LEU A 167 4.02 5.78 -30.87
#